data_88250a325dd2de61bdef7758c181d25a
#
_entry.id   88250a325dd2de61bdef7758c181d25a
#
_cell.length_a   1.000
_cell.length_b   1.000
_cell.length_c   1.000
_cell.angle_alpha   90.00
_cell.angle_beta   90.00
_cell.angle_gamma   90.00
#
_symmetry.space_group_name_H-M   'P 1'
#
loop_
_entity.id
_entity.type
_entity.pdbx_description
1 polymer ?
#
loop_
_entity_poly.entity_id
_entity_poly.type
_entity_poly.pdbx_seq_one_letter_code
_entity_poly.pdbx_strand_id
1 'polypeptide(L)'
;MSNVTISDSIKYIGVDDTTLDLFESQYIVPNGVSYNSYVILDEKVAVMDTVDARKTDEWFSNLTNTLNGRTVDYIVISHLEPDHAANIQMLAEKYPQAKLVLSVKAKAMLPQFFDIADLDSRCMAVAEGEELSLGSHTLKFFMAPMVHWPEVMVEYETTEKVLFSADGFGKFGALSADEDWACEARRYYFNIVGKYGAPVQALLKKAATLDIQTICPLHGPILKENLGYYIGKYMTWSSYEPEDEGVLVACASIHGNTKKAAEKMVEILKGKGVKVAFTDLTRDDMAEAIEDAFRYSKLVIAAASYDGGVFPPMEDFLNRLGHKAYQKRKVGIIENGSWAPVAAKSMKAILDTMKDLTICDTVVSIKSTMKDADVAAMNALDYELLK
;
A
#
# COMPACT_ATOMS: atom_id res chain seq x y z
N MET A 1 0.47 5.67 26.02
CA MET A 1 1.46 4.77 25.37
C MET A 1 0.72 3.54 24.92
N SER A 2 0.76 3.22 23.66
CA SER A 2 0.28 1.92 23.17
C SER A 2 1.10 0.82 23.88
N ASN A 3 0.43 -0.21 24.40
CA ASN A 3 1.10 -1.35 25.09
C ASN A 3 1.80 -2.28 24.05
N VAL A 4 2.53 -1.68 23.09
CA VAL A 4 3.23 -2.43 22.06
C VAL A 4 4.58 -2.88 22.62
N THR A 5 4.71 -4.16 22.91
CA THR A 5 5.95 -4.75 23.43
C THR A 5 6.66 -5.52 22.33
N ILE A 6 7.90 -5.13 22.02
CA ILE A 6 8.79 -5.88 21.11
C ILE A 6 9.71 -6.74 21.96
N SER A 7 10.61 -6.13 22.69
CA SER A 7 11.50 -6.80 23.64
C SER A 7 11.96 -5.86 24.74
N ASP A 8 12.91 -6.28 25.58
CA ASP A 8 13.52 -5.44 26.60
C ASP A 8 14.50 -4.41 25.99
N SER A 9 15.09 -4.69 24.85
CA SER A 9 16.06 -3.85 24.18
C SER A 9 15.45 -3.01 23.06
N ILE A 10 14.46 -3.54 22.33
CA ILE A 10 13.81 -2.88 21.21
C ILE A 10 12.45 -2.35 21.67
N LYS A 11 12.30 -1.03 21.65
CA LYS A 11 11.08 -0.34 22.13
C LYS A 11 10.36 0.36 20.99
N TYR A 12 9.04 0.26 21.00
CA TYR A 12 8.17 1.08 20.16
C TYR A 12 8.02 2.48 20.75
N ILE A 13 8.25 3.50 19.94
CA ILE A 13 8.12 4.90 20.30
C ILE A 13 7.22 5.69 19.34
N GLY A 14 6.56 4.99 18.42
CA GLY A 14 5.65 5.58 17.45
C GLY A 14 4.37 6.14 18.04
N VAL A 15 3.50 6.64 17.19
CA VAL A 15 2.26 7.33 17.56
C VAL A 15 1.12 6.95 16.63
N ASP A 16 -0.12 7.05 17.12
CA ASP A 16 -1.33 6.98 16.31
C ASP A 16 -1.78 8.40 15.92
N ASP A 17 -2.16 8.61 14.66
CA ASP A 17 -2.89 9.80 14.23
C ASP A 17 -4.32 9.42 13.81
N THR A 18 -5.25 9.57 14.74
CA THR A 18 -6.69 9.34 14.53
C THR A 18 -7.42 10.60 14.06
N THR A 19 -6.68 11.69 13.82
CA THR A 19 -7.24 12.98 13.37
C THR A 19 -6.97 13.25 11.90
N LEU A 20 -6.16 12.42 11.26
CA LEU A 20 -5.92 12.47 9.83
C LEU A 20 -7.15 11.93 9.08
N ASP A 21 -7.68 12.72 8.16
CA ASP A 21 -8.80 12.33 7.30
C ASP A 21 -8.36 11.72 5.96
N LEU A 22 -7.23 12.24 5.42
CA LEU A 22 -6.66 11.78 4.15
C LEU A 22 -5.17 11.50 4.28
N PHE A 23 -4.75 10.26 4.10
CA PHE A 23 -3.35 9.89 3.93
C PHE A 23 -2.86 10.30 2.54
N GLU A 24 -1.65 10.84 2.42
CA GLU A 24 -1.11 11.46 1.19
C GLU A 24 -2.09 12.45 0.51
N SER A 25 -2.96 13.10 1.28
CA SER A 25 -4.00 14.00 0.78
C SER A 25 -4.96 13.39 -0.25
N GLN A 26 -5.07 12.07 -0.31
CA GLN A 26 -5.94 11.39 -1.28
C GLN A 26 -6.62 10.12 -0.76
N TYR A 27 -6.06 9.40 0.19
CA TYR A 27 -6.63 8.13 0.68
C TYR A 27 -7.42 8.37 1.96
N ILE A 28 -8.71 8.07 1.94
CA ILE A 28 -9.59 8.19 3.10
C ILE A 28 -9.15 7.19 4.16
N VAL A 29 -8.86 7.66 5.37
CA VAL A 29 -8.42 6.83 6.50
C VAL A 29 -9.31 7.06 7.73
N PRO A 30 -10.51 6.45 7.76
CA PRO A 30 -11.50 6.70 8.81
C PRO A 30 -11.02 6.26 10.20
N ASN A 31 -10.11 5.30 10.25
CA ASN A 31 -9.47 4.82 11.47
C ASN A 31 -8.07 5.40 11.69
N GLY A 32 -7.75 6.50 10.98
CA GLY A 32 -6.44 7.15 11.06
C GLY A 32 -5.30 6.31 10.50
N VAL A 33 -4.10 6.52 11.04
CA VAL A 33 -2.88 5.82 10.68
C VAL A 33 -1.95 5.74 11.88
N SER A 34 -1.09 4.73 11.96
CA SER A 34 0.04 4.72 12.89
C SER A 34 1.30 5.16 12.16
N TYR A 35 2.11 6.01 12.79
CA TYR A 35 3.48 6.30 12.37
C TYR A 35 4.41 5.59 13.33
N ASN A 36 5.03 4.53 12.87
CA ASN A 36 5.85 3.68 13.71
C ASN A 36 7.31 4.17 13.70
N SER A 37 7.89 4.23 14.86
CA SER A 37 9.30 4.50 15.08
C SER A 37 9.77 3.65 16.25
N TYR A 38 11.06 3.29 16.24
CA TYR A 38 11.57 2.35 17.23
C TYR A 38 12.90 2.87 17.80
N VAL A 39 13.28 2.36 18.95
CA VAL A 39 14.61 2.60 19.53
C VAL A 39 15.21 1.29 20.01
N ILE A 40 16.47 1.07 19.68
CA ILE A 40 17.25 -0.05 20.18
C ILE A 40 18.18 0.49 21.28
N LEU A 41 17.98 -0.03 22.49
CA LEU A 41 18.71 0.33 23.71
C LEU A 41 19.79 -0.74 23.98
N ASP A 42 21.03 -0.45 23.55
CA ASP A 42 22.18 -1.30 23.76
C ASP A 42 23.36 -0.44 24.26
N GLU A 43 24.62 -0.89 24.14
CA GLU A 43 25.80 -0.03 24.43
C GLU A 43 25.70 1.27 23.65
N LYS A 44 25.33 1.16 22.37
CA LYS A 44 24.97 2.27 21.48
C LYS A 44 23.45 2.29 21.27
N VAL A 45 22.88 3.49 21.28
CA VAL A 45 21.45 3.72 21.07
C VAL A 45 21.20 4.06 19.61
N ALA A 46 20.32 3.31 18.95
CA ALA A 46 19.85 3.59 17.60
C ALA A 46 18.35 3.94 17.60
N VAL A 47 17.99 5.07 17.01
CA VAL A 47 16.60 5.45 16.70
C VAL A 47 16.33 5.03 15.25
N MET A 48 15.28 4.25 15.03
CA MET A 48 14.84 3.73 13.74
C MET A 48 13.70 4.60 13.23
N ASP A 49 13.97 5.41 12.23
CA ASP A 49 13.06 6.39 11.63
C ASP A 49 12.42 7.37 12.62
N THR A 50 11.65 8.30 12.11
CA THR A 50 10.88 9.27 12.90
C THR A 50 9.38 9.16 12.54
N VAL A 51 8.61 10.22 12.69
CA VAL A 51 7.19 10.26 12.40
C VAL A 51 6.82 11.55 11.67
N ASP A 52 5.57 11.65 11.20
CA ASP A 52 5.00 12.85 10.60
C ASP A 52 5.11 14.07 11.53
N ALA A 53 5.32 15.25 10.94
CA ALA A 53 5.45 16.53 11.66
C ALA A 53 4.25 16.85 12.55
N ARG A 54 3.05 16.35 12.22
CA ARG A 54 1.82 16.53 13.02
C ARG A 54 1.92 15.90 14.40
N LYS A 55 2.81 14.92 14.57
CA LYS A 55 2.95 14.10 15.78
C LYS A 55 4.31 14.26 16.48
N THR A 56 5.08 15.26 16.09
CA THR A 56 6.42 15.54 16.63
C THR A 56 6.48 15.53 18.17
N ASP A 57 5.61 16.28 18.84
CA ASP A 57 5.68 16.46 20.30
C ASP A 57 5.38 15.16 21.05
N GLU A 58 4.38 14.41 20.62
CA GLU A 58 4.00 13.12 21.21
C GLU A 58 5.12 12.08 21.03
N TRP A 59 5.61 11.95 19.80
CA TRP A 59 6.72 11.05 19.48
C TRP A 59 7.99 11.40 20.24
N PHE A 60 8.36 12.69 20.28
CA PHE A 60 9.57 13.13 20.97
C PHE A 60 9.47 12.90 22.48
N SER A 61 8.28 13.04 23.06
CA SER A 61 8.02 12.66 24.45
C SER A 61 8.20 11.15 24.67
N ASN A 62 7.69 10.31 23.76
CA ASN A 62 7.88 8.85 23.83
C ASN A 62 9.37 8.48 23.77
N LEU A 63 10.12 9.09 22.84
CA LEU A 63 11.55 8.88 22.70
C LEU A 63 12.31 9.28 23.99
N THR A 64 12.09 10.50 24.50
CA THR A 64 12.82 10.99 25.66
C THR A 64 12.53 10.21 26.93
N ASN A 65 11.28 9.79 27.12
CA ASN A 65 10.89 8.91 28.23
C ASN A 65 11.57 7.54 28.13
N THR A 66 11.63 6.98 26.92
CA THR A 66 12.26 5.67 26.68
C THR A 66 13.77 5.72 26.85
N LEU A 67 14.42 6.80 26.40
CA LEU A 67 15.86 7.01 26.58
C LEU A 67 16.27 7.14 28.05
N ASN A 68 15.40 7.65 28.90
CA ASN A 68 15.66 7.81 30.34
C ASN A 68 17.02 8.44 30.65
N GLY A 69 17.34 9.55 29.96
CA GLY A 69 18.59 10.31 30.11
C GLY A 69 19.77 9.80 29.27
N ARG A 70 19.64 8.70 28.53
CA ARG A 70 20.65 8.25 27.55
C ARG A 70 20.67 9.15 26.33
N THR A 71 21.82 9.20 25.65
CA THR A 71 21.96 9.90 24.37
C THR A 71 21.68 8.96 23.19
N VAL A 72 21.46 9.54 22.01
CA VAL A 72 21.33 8.81 20.74
C VAL A 72 22.70 8.77 20.05
N ASP A 73 23.15 7.60 19.64
CA ASP A 73 24.39 7.39 18.89
C ASP A 73 24.14 7.31 17.37
N TYR A 74 23.01 6.73 16.98
CA TYR A 74 22.65 6.54 15.58
C TYR A 74 21.18 6.93 15.33
N ILE A 75 20.95 7.60 14.20
CA ILE A 75 19.63 7.84 13.61
C ILE A 75 19.61 7.05 12.31
N VAL A 76 18.91 5.94 12.30
CA VAL A 76 18.78 5.08 11.13
C VAL A 76 17.58 5.53 10.30
N ILE A 77 17.79 5.76 9.02
CA ILE A 77 16.79 6.34 8.11
C ILE A 77 16.52 5.32 7.01
N SER A 78 15.45 4.56 7.17
CA SER A 78 15.00 3.56 6.20
C SER A 78 14.39 4.23 4.98
N HIS A 79 13.66 5.35 5.18
CA HIS A 79 12.85 6.03 4.19
C HIS A 79 12.79 7.54 4.43
N LEU A 80 12.74 8.33 3.34
CA LEU A 80 12.75 9.80 3.40
C LEU A 80 11.38 10.45 3.21
N GLU A 81 10.31 9.67 3.09
CA GLU A 81 8.98 10.23 3.01
C GLU A 81 8.65 11.01 4.30
N PRO A 82 8.05 12.21 4.20
CA PRO A 82 7.90 13.10 5.36
C PRO A 82 7.16 12.51 6.56
N ASP A 83 6.30 11.54 6.37
CA ASP A 83 5.58 10.88 7.45
C ASP A 83 6.48 9.95 8.31
N HIS A 84 7.71 9.67 7.86
CA HIS A 84 8.74 8.94 8.59
C HIS A 84 10.01 9.79 8.82
N ALA A 85 10.16 10.88 8.08
CA ALA A 85 11.41 11.63 8.02
C ALA A 85 11.30 13.06 8.59
N ALA A 86 10.10 13.60 8.84
CA ALA A 86 9.91 15.01 9.16
C ALA A 86 10.72 15.50 10.36
N ASN A 87 11.09 14.62 11.29
CA ASN A 87 11.79 15.00 12.52
C ASN A 87 13.30 14.72 12.50
N ILE A 88 13.86 14.30 11.36
CA ILE A 88 15.29 13.97 11.24
C ILE A 88 16.17 15.18 11.60
N GLN A 89 15.87 16.36 11.06
CA GLN A 89 16.66 17.57 11.34
C GLN A 89 16.63 17.92 12.82
N MET A 90 15.44 17.96 13.43
CA MET A 90 15.27 18.26 14.86
C MET A 90 16.03 17.26 15.72
N LEU A 91 15.96 15.97 15.39
CA LEU A 91 16.66 14.91 16.10
C LEU A 91 18.19 15.06 15.94
N ALA A 92 18.65 15.38 14.74
CA ALA A 92 20.06 15.63 14.44
C ALA A 92 20.62 16.84 15.18
N GLU A 93 19.84 17.90 15.33
CA GLU A 93 20.20 19.09 16.12
C GLU A 93 20.23 18.80 17.63
N LYS A 94 19.26 18.00 18.10
CA LYS A 94 19.18 17.62 19.52
C LYS A 94 20.29 16.69 19.97
N TYR A 95 20.74 15.80 19.05
CA TYR A 95 21.82 14.84 19.29
C TYR A 95 22.97 15.06 18.29
N PRO A 96 23.77 16.13 18.44
CA PRO A 96 24.79 16.52 17.45
C PRO A 96 25.91 15.49 17.27
N GLN A 97 26.07 14.54 18.21
CA GLN A 97 27.03 13.45 18.09
C GLN A 97 26.50 12.26 17.29
N ALA A 98 25.18 12.15 17.13
CA ALA A 98 24.56 11.02 16.45
C ALA A 98 24.97 10.98 14.97
N LYS A 99 25.27 9.78 14.47
CA LYS A 99 25.48 9.54 13.05
C LYS A 99 24.14 9.24 12.36
N LEU A 100 23.97 9.78 11.16
CA LEU A 100 22.84 9.49 10.30
C LEU A 100 23.20 8.27 9.45
N VAL A 101 22.56 7.15 9.71
CA VAL A 101 22.78 5.87 9.01
C VAL A 101 21.70 5.71 7.94
N LEU A 102 22.10 5.64 6.68
CA LEU A 102 21.15 5.68 5.55
C LEU A 102 21.80 5.09 4.28
N SER A 103 20.97 4.79 3.28
CA SER A 103 21.49 4.32 1.99
C SER A 103 22.27 5.43 1.27
N VAL A 104 23.18 5.03 0.36
CA VAL A 104 23.91 5.98 -0.51
C VAL A 104 22.94 6.89 -1.27
N LYS A 105 21.79 6.34 -1.71
CA LYS A 105 20.77 7.10 -2.43
C LYS A 105 20.07 8.10 -1.51
N ALA A 106 19.73 7.69 -0.29
CA ALA A 106 19.12 8.58 0.71
C ALA A 106 20.08 9.72 1.09
N LYS A 107 21.37 9.44 1.25
CA LYS A 107 22.38 10.50 1.47
C LYS A 107 22.34 11.58 0.39
N ALA A 108 22.20 11.18 -0.87
CA ALA A 108 22.14 12.13 -1.99
C ALA A 108 20.82 12.91 -2.04
N MET A 109 19.73 12.35 -1.50
CA MET A 109 18.40 12.97 -1.49
C MET A 109 18.17 13.84 -0.25
N LEU A 110 18.76 13.51 0.89
CA LEU A 110 18.53 14.15 2.18
C LEU A 110 18.62 15.70 2.15
N PRO A 111 19.58 16.33 1.43
CA PRO A 111 19.67 17.79 1.32
C PRO A 111 18.49 18.45 0.59
N GLN A 112 17.63 17.68 -0.08
CA GLN A 112 16.41 18.20 -0.70
C GLN A 112 15.30 18.45 0.34
N PHE A 113 15.41 17.83 1.51
CA PHE A 113 14.43 17.89 2.59
C PHE A 113 14.92 18.72 3.77
N PHE A 114 16.21 18.65 4.10
CA PHE A 114 16.76 19.17 5.34
C PHE A 114 18.06 19.92 5.12
N ASP A 115 18.26 21.00 5.93
CA ASP A 115 19.52 21.71 6.04
C ASP A 115 20.22 21.29 7.36
N ILE A 116 20.98 20.23 7.30
CA ILE A 116 21.69 19.67 8.46
C ILE A 116 23.15 20.10 8.39
N ALA A 117 23.62 20.80 9.42
CA ALA A 117 25.01 21.20 9.54
C ALA A 117 25.95 19.98 9.55
N ASP A 118 27.10 20.10 8.88
CA ASP A 118 28.16 19.09 8.82
C ASP A 118 27.67 17.71 8.29
N LEU A 119 26.66 17.73 7.42
CA LEU A 119 25.99 16.54 6.91
C LEU A 119 26.96 15.44 6.44
N ASP A 120 27.98 15.80 5.64
CA ASP A 120 28.92 14.82 5.10
C ASP A 120 29.72 14.09 6.19
N SER A 121 30.08 14.78 7.25
CA SER A 121 30.81 14.19 8.39
C SER A 121 29.91 13.35 9.30
N ARG A 122 28.61 13.62 9.28
CA ARG A 122 27.59 12.97 10.11
C ARG A 122 26.94 11.77 9.42
N CYS A 123 26.90 11.75 8.09
CA CYS A 123 26.31 10.64 7.35
C CYS A 123 27.24 9.43 7.33
N MET A 124 26.67 8.29 7.70
CA MET A 124 27.20 6.96 7.53
C MET A 124 26.38 6.27 6.44
N ALA A 125 26.82 6.41 5.18
CA ALA A 125 26.16 5.74 4.08
C ALA A 125 26.50 4.25 4.09
N VAL A 126 25.49 3.41 4.10
CA VAL A 126 25.62 1.94 4.16
C VAL A 126 25.25 1.30 2.84
N ALA A 127 25.82 0.12 2.59
CA ALA A 127 25.61 -0.67 1.39
C ALA A 127 24.89 -1.99 1.71
N GLU A 128 24.52 -2.73 0.65
CA GLU A 128 23.89 -4.05 0.74
C GLU A 128 24.73 -5.02 1.58
N GLY A 129 24.15 -5.57 2.63
CA GLY A 129 24.77 -6.56 3.50
C GLY A 129 25.77 -6.01 4.52
N GLU A 130 25.99 -4.69 4.55
CA GLU A 130 26.84 -4.05 5.56
C GLU A 130 26.21 -4.17 6.94
N GLU A 131 27.05 -4.19 7.98
CA GLU A 131 26.63 -4.41 9.36
C GLU A 131 27.07 -3.26 10.27
N LEU A 132 26.21 -2.90 11.23
CA LEU A 132 26.47 -1.92 12.28
C LEU A 132 26.26 -2.55 13.64
N SER A 133 27.33 -2.68 14.43
CA SER A 133 27.24 -3.15 15.81
C SER A 133 26.80 -2.04 16.75
N LEU A 134 25.85 -2.36 17.63
CA LEU A 134 25.38 -1.49 18.71
C LEU A 134 25.90 -1.96 20.08
N GLY A 135 26.64 -3.06 20.11
CA GLY A 135 27.10 -3.78 21.30
C GLY A 135 26.71 -5.25 21.20
N SER A 136 25.69 -5.68 21.88
CA SER A 136 25.13 -7.02 21.77
C SER A 136 24.18 -7.20 20.59
N HIS A 137 23.65 -6.11 20.03
CA HIS A 137 22.80 -6.08 18.82
C HIS A 137 23.60 -5.67 17.60
N THR A 138 23.23 -6.20 16.44
CA THR A 138 23.84 -5.84 15.16
C THR A 138 22.75 -5.64 14.11
N LEU A 139 22.76 -4.48 13.47
CA LEU A 139 21.91 -4.18 12.32
C LEU A 139 22.62 -4.58 11.05
N LYS A 140 21.95 -5.32 10.17
CA LYS A 140 22.38 -5.66 8.82
C LYS A 140 21.44 -5.00 7.81
N PHE A 141 22.02 -4.28 6.84
CA PHE A 141 21.26 -3.45 5.90
C PHE A 141 21.00 -4.17 4.58
N PHE A 142 19.78 -4.03 4.07
CA PHE A 142 19.35 -4.54 2.78
C PHE A 142 18.70 -3.44 1.96
N MET A 143 19.21 -3.19 0.77
CA MET A 143 18.64 -2.18 -0.12
C MET A 143 17.31 -2.69 -0.71
N ALA A 144 16.29 -1.84 -0.64
CA ALA A 144 14.93 -2.12 -1.12
C ALA A 144 14.46 -1.03 -2.12
N PRO A 145 15.25 -0.73 -3.19
CA PRO A 145 14.92 0.38 -4.09
C PRO A 145 13.56 0.17 -4.73
N MET A 146 12.75 1.24 -4.79
CA MET A 146 11.39 1.25 -5.30
C MET A 146 10.38 0.41 -4.47
N VAL A 147 10.66 0.17 -3.20
CA VAL A 147 9.71 -0.37 -2.24
C VAL A 147 9.47 0.66 -1.11
N HIS A 148 8.78 1.82 -1.37
CA HIS A 148 8.27 2.22 -2.71
C HIS A 148 9.06 3.38 -3.34
N TRP A 149 10.03 4.00 -2.64
CA TRP A 149 10.93 5.04 -3.17
C TRP A 149 12.31 4.47 -3.50
N PRO A 150 13.13 5.21 -4.31
CA PRO A 150 14.41 4.67 -4.82
C PRO A 150 15.50 4.51 -3.75
N GLU A 151 15.39 5.18 -2.61
CA GLU A 151 16.39 5.22 -1.55
C GLU A 151 16.12 4.23 -0.42
N VAL A 152 14.97 3.57 -0.41
CA VAL A 152 14.52 2.71 0.69
C VAL A 152 15.52 1.59 0.98
N MET A 153 15.79 1.37 2.26
CA MET A 153 16.46 0.21 2.80
C MET A 153 15.63 -0.41 3.92
N VAL A 154 15.92 -1.64 4.27
CA VAL A 154 15.35 -2.35 5.42
C VAL A 154 16.48 -2.87 6.28
N GLU A 155 16.26 -3.01 7.58
CA GLU A 155 17.27 -3.42 8.54
C GLU A 155 16.86 -4.73 9.21
N TYR A 156 17.79 -5.67 9.25
CA TYR A 156 17.63 -6.90 10.01
C TYR A 156 18.51 -6.87 11.26
N GLU A 157 17.87 -6.83 12.42
CA GLU A 157 18.55 -6.97 13.70
C GLU A 157 18.79 -8.46 13.97
N THR A 158 20.06 -8.83 14.05
CA THR A 158 20.48 -10.23 13.96
C THR A 158 20.36 -11.01 15.27
N THR A 159 20.33 -10.34 16.43
CA THR A 159 20.31 -10.96 17.77
C THR A 159 18.91 -11.40 18.15
N GLU A 160 17.93 -10.52 18.03
CA GLU A 160 16.53 -10.81 18.33
C GLU A 160 15.73 -11.18 17.06
N LYS A 161 16.39 -11.17 15.89
CA LYS A 161 15.82 -11.57 14.60
C LYS A 161 14.64 -10.71 14.17
N VAL A 162 14.80 -9.41 14.32
CA VAL A 162 13.77 -8.40 13.99
C VAL A 162 14.07 -7.76 12.64
N LEU A 163 13.08 -7.77 11.76
CA LEU A 163 13.11 -7.04 10.49
C LEU A 163 12.39 -5.69 10.66
N PHE A 164 13.09 -4.57 10.55
CA PHE A 164 12.52 -3.26 10.31
C PHE A 164 12.29 -3.14 8.80
N SER A 165 11.04 -3.15 8.40
CA SER A 165 10.66 -3.43 6.99
C SER A 165 10.31 -2.18 6.18
N ALA A 166 10.63 -0.99 6.69
CA ALA A 166 10.13 0.27 6.13
C ALA A 166 8.60 0.16 5.94
N ASP A 167 8.05 0.61 4.81
CA ASP A 167 6.62 0.49 4.51
C ASP A 167 6.15 -0.93 4.18
N GLY A 168 7.09 -1.84 3.99
CA GLY A 168 6.77 -3.24 3.76
C GLY A 168 5.97 -3.83 4.92
N PHE A 169 4.87 -4.54 4.60
CA PHE A 169 3.92 -5.11 5.55
C PHE A 169 3.08 -4.10 6.34
N GLY A 170 3.17 -2.81 5.98
CA GLY A 170 2.34 -1.75 6.54
C GLY A 170 0.87 -1.85 6.14
N LYS A 171 0.02 -1.12 6.85
CA LYS A 171 -1.41 -0.98 6.57
C LYS A 171 -1.93 0.40 6.97
N PHE A 172 -3.05 0.83 6.41
CA PHE A 172 -3.82 1.94 6.96
C PHE A 172 -4.44 1.57 8.32
N GLY A 173 -4.86 2.57 9.07
CA GLY A 173 -5.47 2.42 10.39
C GLY A 173 -4.46 2.56 11.54
N ALA A 174 -4.90 3.25 12.59
CA ALA A 174 -4.17 3.37 13.85
C ALA A 174 -4.04 2.00 14.53
N LEU A 175 -3.03 1.82 15.39
CA LEU A 175 -2.84 0.57 16.15
C LEU A 175 -3.99 0.27 17.11
N SER A 176 -4.71 1.33 17.52
CA SER A 176 -5.90 1.23 18.37
C SER A 176 -7.16 0.75 17.63
N ALA A 177 -7.15 0.70 16.29
CA ALA A 177 -8.28 0.25 15.48
C ALA A 177 -8.35 -1.29 15.45
N ASP A 178 -9.54 -1.83 15.76
CA ASP A 178 -9.81 -3.27 15.63
C ASP A 178 -10.33 -3.57 14.22
N GLU A 179 -9.41 -3.93 13.33
CA GLU A 179 -9.72 -4.21 11.93
C GLU A 179 -8.81 -5.30 11.35
N ASP A 180 -9.31 -6.00 10.32
CA ASP A 180 -8.53 -7.06 9.66
C ASP A 180 -7.30 -6.49 8.95
N TRP A 181 -6.11 -7.05 9.28
CA TRP A 181 -4.86 -6.62 8.67
C TRP A 181 -4.88 -6.74 7.15
N ALA A 182 -5.39 -7.85 6.62
CA ALA A 182 -5.30 -8.13 5.18
C ALA A 182 -6.10 -7.14 4.33
N CYS A 183 -7.24 -6.64 4.83
CA CYS A 183 -8.05 -5.66 4.13
C CYS A 183 -7.28 -4.35 3.96
N GLU A 184 -6.90 -3.73 5.05
CA GLU A 184 -6.22 -2.44 5.05
C GLU A 184 -4.77 -2.52 4.52
N ALA A 185 -4.08 -3.64 4.72
CA ALA A 185 -2.75 -3.86 4.15
C ALA A 185 -2.79 -4.05 2.62
N ARG A 186 -3.81 -4.71 2.07
CA ARG A 186 -4.02 -4.85 0.63
C ARG A 186 -4.36 -3.50 0.01
N ARG A 187 -5.23 -2.73 0.67
CA ARG A 187 -5.60 -1.38 0.27
C ARG A 187 -4.36 -0.46 0.28
N TYR A 188 -3.54 -0.50 1.32
CA TYR A 188 -2.26 0.20 1.41
C TYR A 188 -1.33 -0.25 0.28
N TYR A 189 -1.07 -1.57 0.17
CA TYR A 189 -0.14 -2.14 -0.79
C TYR A 189 -0.45 -1.72 -2.23
N PHE A 190 -1.68 -1.95 -2.72
CA PHE A 190 -1.99 -1.66 -4.12
C PHE A 190 -2.08 -0.17 -4.42
N ASN A 191 -2.39 0.67 -3.46
CA ASN A 191 -2.43 2.11 -3.67
C ASN A 191 -1.05 2.77 -3.57
N ILE A 192 -0.16 2.29 -2.73
CA ILE A 192 1.17 2.89 -2.48
C ILE A 192 2.28 2.12 -3.23
N VAL A 193 2.36 0.81 -3.07
CA VAL A 193 3.46 -0.03 -3.56
C VAL A 193 3.16 -0.73 -4.89
N GLY A 194 1.89 -0.95 -5.22
CA GLY A 194 1.39 -1.90 -6.23
C GLY A 194 2.10 -1.92 -7.59
N LYS A 195 2.59 -0.78 -8.08
CA LYS A 195 3.37 -0.68 -9.32
C LYS A 195 4.69 -1.49 -9.29
N TYR A 196 5.24 -1.71 -8.11
CA TYR A 196 6.61 -2.18 -7.91
C TYR A 196 6.70 -3.65 -7.50
N GLY A 197 5.84 -4.51 -8.05
CA GLY A 197 5.82 -5.95 -7.74
C GLY A 197 7.17 -6.64 -7.89
N ALA A 198 7.92 -6.39 -8.97
CA ALA A 198 9.24 -7.00 -9.16
C ALA A 198 10.28 -6.57 -8.11
N PRO A 199 10.43 -5.30 -7.73
CA PRO A 199 11.22 -4.89 -6.56
C PRO A 199 10.80 -5.59 -5.26
N VAL A 200 9.51 -5.68 -4.98
CA VAL A 200 9.00 -6.41 -3.79
C VAL A 200 9.39 -7.89 -3.83
N GLN A 201 9.22 -8.57 -4.98
CA GLN A 201 9.67 -9.96 -5.16
C GLN A 201 11.17 -10.14 -4.91
N ALA A 202 11.99 -9.17 -5.34
CA ALA A 202 13.43 -9.20 -5.09
C ALA A 202 13.76 -9.05 -3.59
N LEU A 203 13.05 -8.15 -2.88
CA LEU A 203 13.18 -7.98 -1.44
C LEU A 203 12.76 -9.24 -0.68
N LEU A 204 11.61 -9.84 -1.03
CA LEU A 204 11.12 -11.08 -0.41
C LEU A 204 12.11 -12.25 -0.58
N LYS A 205 12.79 -12.34 -1.73
CA LYS A 205 13.86 -13.35 -1.95
C LYS A 205 15.03 -13.15 -0.99
N LYS A 206 15.44 -11.90 -0.73
CA LYS A 206 16.47 -11.60 0.27
C LYS A 206 15.99 -11.97 1.68
N ALA A 207 14.79 -11.53 2.05
CA ALA A 207 14.18 -11.81 3.35
C ALA A 207 14.05 -13.32 3.63
N ALA A 208 13.78 -14.14 2.61
CA ALA A 208 13.67 -15.59 2.73
C ALA A 208 14.99 -16.28 3.14
N THR A 209 16.13 -15.58 3.08
CA THR A 209 17.43 -16.10 3.56
C THR A 209 17.69 -15.81 5.03
N LEU A 210 16.81 -15.05 5.69
CA LEU A 210 16.91 -14.59 7.07
C LEU A 210 15.99 -15.38 7.98
N ASP A 211 16.40 -15.57 9.24
CA ASP A 211 15.55 -16.17 10.27
C ASP A 211 14.76 -15.06 11.00
N ILE A 212 13.71 -14.54 10.34
CA ILE A 212 12.89 -13.46 10.86
C ILE A 212 11.87 -13.99 11.86
N GLN A 213 11.86 -13.44 13.08
CA GLN A 213 10.91 -13.78 14.14
C GLN A 213 9.90 -12.65 14.41
N THR A 214 10.25 -11.43 14.04
CA THR A 214 9.40 -10.25 14.21
C THR A 214 9.57 -9.32 13.01
N ILE A 215 8.47 -8.74 12.52
CA ILE A 215 8.49 -7.68 11.50
C ILE A 215 7.95 -6.40 12.14
N CYS A 216 8.71 -5.32 12.02
CA CYS A 216 8.43 -4.00 12.53
C CYS A 216 8.25 -3.02 11.35
N PRO A 217 7.03 -2.84 10.83
CA PRO A 217 6.75 -1.93 9.71
C PRO A 217 6.65 -0.49 10.20
N LEU A 218 6.71 0.47 9.27
CA LEU A 218 6.52 1.90 9.56
C LEU A 218 5.04 2.29 9.75
N HIS A 219 4.11 1.44 9.32
CA HIS A 219 2.67 1.57 9.59
C HIS A 219 2.07 0.25 10.05
N GLY A 220 1.03 0.32 10.88
CA GLY A 220 0.28 -0.87 11.32
C GLY A 220 0.99 -1.68 12.43
N PRO A 221 0.48 -2.89 12.72
CA PRO A 221 0.92 -3.66 13.86
C PRO A 221 2.29 -4.30 13.69
N ILE A 222 2.99 -4.52 14.80
CA ILE A 222 4.18 -5.38 14.84
C ILE A 222 3.73 -6.83 14.68
N LEU A 223 4.35 -7.54 13.73
CA LEU A 223 3.97 -8.90 13.36
C LEU A 223 4.95 -9.89 13.99
N LYS A 224 4.46 -10.80 14.84
CA LYS A 224 5.26 -11.80 15.55
C LYS A 224 4.80 -13.24 15.30
N GLU A 225 3.51 -13.41 15.06
CA GLU A 225 2.91 -14.72 14.89
C GLU A 225 2.52 -14.93 13.42
N ASN A 226 2.56 -16.19 12.99
CA ASN A 226 2.10 -16.56 11.64
C ASN A 226 2.70 -15.71 10.49
N LEU A 227 4.00 -15.39 10.57
CA LEU A 227 4.68 -14.55 9.57
C LEU A 227 4.54 -15.08 8.14
N GLY A 228 4.42 -16.39 7.98
CA GLY A 228 4.14 -17.03 6.68
C GLY A 228 2.85 -16.55 6.02
N TYR A 229 1.84 -16.16 6.79
CA TYR A 229 0.60 -15.59 6.25
C TYR A 229 0.85 -14.22 5.60
N TYR A 230 1.52 -13.32 6.28
CA TYR A 230 1.82 -11.98 5.79
C TYR A 230 2.76 -12.01 4.57
N ILE A 231 3.80 -12.83 4.65
CA ILE A 231 4.75 -13.04 3.54
C ILE A 231 4.02 -13.66 2.34
N GLY A 232 3.14 -14.63 2.56
CA GLY A 232 2.31 -15.25 1.52
C GLY A 232 1.41 -14.24 0.80
N LYS A 233 0.79 -13.31 1.54
CA LYS A 233 0.00 -12.21 0.96
C LYS A 233 0.85 -11.31 0.06
N TYR A 234 2.02 -10.87 0.55
CA TYR A 234 2.95 -10.05 -0.23
C TYR A 234 3.48 -10.78 -1.47
N MET A 235 3.73 -12.10 -1.39
CA MET A 235 4.09 -12.93 -2.55
C MET A 235 2.99 -12.92 -3.62
N THR A 236 1.73 -13.09 -3.21
CA THR A 236 0.56 -13.06 -4.09
C THR A 236 0.38 -11.69 -4.72
N TRP A 237 0.35 -10.62 -3.91
CA TRP A 237 0.13 -9.26 -4.40
C TRP A 237 1.23 -8.79 -5.36
N SER A 238 2.49 -9.03 -5.01
CA SER A 238 3.64 -8.59 -5.80
C SER A 238 3.86 -9.39 -7.08
N SER A 239 3.29 -10.59 -7.19
CA SER A 239 3.23 -11.35 -8.44
C SER A 239 2.01 -11.02 -9.29
N TYR A 240 1.10 -10.15 -8.79
CA TYR A 240 -0.17 -9.79 -9.43
C TYR A 240 -1.14 -10.97 -9.59
N GLU A 241 -0.93 -12.07 -8.88
CA GLU A 241 -1.91 -13.15 -8.85
C GLU A 241 -3.18 -12.71 -8.10
N PRO A 242 -4.37 -13.14 -8.51
CA PRO A 242 -5.58 -12.86 -7.75
C PRO A 242 -5.51 -13.55 -6.38
N GLU A 243 -5.97 -12.83 -5.36
CA GLU A 243 -6.04 -13.39 -4.00
C GLU A 243 -7.26 -14.31 -3.84
N ASP A 244 -8.37 -13.91 -4.46
CA ASP A 244 -9.65 -14.60 -4.38
C ASP A 244 -10.21 -14.89 -5.76
N GLU A 245 -10.78 -16.10 -5.94
CA GLU A 245 -11.68 -16.35 -7.04
C GLU A 245 -12.99 -15.60 -6.83
N GLY A 246 -13.36 -14.78 -7.80
CA GLY A 246 -14.56 -13.95 -7.73
C GLY A 246 -14.57 -12.85 -8.77
N VAL A 247 -15.54 -11.95 -8.64
CA VAL A 247 -15.76 -10.84 -9.57
C VAL A 247 -15.95 -9.55 -8.81
N LEU A 248 -15.19 -8.49 -9.14
CA LEU A 248 -15.58 -7.14 -8.83
C LEU A 248 -16.49 -6.60 -9.95
N VAL A 249 -17.63 -6.05 -9.61
CA VAL A 249 -18.47 -5.26 -10.52
C VAL A 249 -18.33 -3.79 -10.15
N ALA A 250 -17.61 -3.03 -10.97
CA ALA A 250 -17.38 -1.59 -10.80
C ALA A 250 -18.29 -0.79 -11.73
N CYS A 251 -18.99 0.19 -11.19
CA CYS A 251 -20.04 0.93 -11.91
C CYS A 251 -19.83 2.44 -11.80
N ALA A 252 -20.01 3.15 -12.92
CA ALA A 252 -20.11 4.61 -12.97
C ALA A 252 -21.40 5.05 -13.69
N SER A 253 -22.38 5.51 -12.94
CA SER A 253 -23.72 5.81 -13.43
C SER A 253 -24.12 7.26 -13.20
N ILE A 254 -24.65 7.94 -14.22
CA ILE A 254 -25.07 9.34 -14.13
C ILE A 254 -26.46 9.45 -13.43
N HIS A 255 -27.45 8.70 -13.95
CA HIS A 255 -28.86 8.79 -13.50
C HIS A 255 -29.42 7.45 -13.00
N GLY A 256 -28.56 6.47 -12.66
CA GLY A 256 -28.94 5.21 -12.06
C GLY A 256 -29.25 4.07 -13.06
N ASN A 257 -29.43 4.31 -14.34
CA ASN A 257 -29.73 3.23 -15.30
C ASN A 257 -28.57 2.25 -15.48
N THR A 258 -27.34 2.74 -15.59
CA THR A 258 -26.15 1.90 -15.65
C THR A 258 -25.94 1.15 -14.34
N LYS A 259 -26.22 1.78 -13.18
CA LYS A 259 -26.16 1.14 -11.87
C LYS A 259 -27.14 -0.04 -11.78
N LYS A 260 -28.38 0.13 -12.20
CA LYS A 260 -29.37 -0.97 -12.24
C LYS A 260 -28.91 -2.15 -13.11
N ALA A 261 -28.21 -1.85 -14.21
CA ALA A 261 -27.64 -2.88 -15.06
C ALA A 261 -26.48 -3.62 -14.39
N ALA A 262 -25.58 -2.88 -13.71
CA ALA A 262 -24.49 -3.46 -12.93
C ALA A 262 -25.01 -4.31 -11.76
N GLU A 263 -26.03 -3.83 -11.03
CA GLU A 263 -26.72 -4.58 -9.98
C GLU A 263 -27.37 -5.86 -10.52
N LYS A 264 -27.94 -5.80 -11.73
CA LYS A 264 -28.49 -7.01 -12.39
C LYS A 264 -27.40 -8.02 -12.72
N MET A 265 -26.22 -7.57 -13.16
CA MET A 265 -25.07 -8.44 -13.36
C MET A 265 -24.60 -9.09 -12.05
N VAL A 266 -24.60 -8.35 -10.95
CA VAL A 266 -24.34 -8.91 -9.60
C VAL A 266 -25.32 -10.00 -9.23
N GLU A 267 -26.65 -9.80 -9.48
CA GLU A 267 -27.67 -10.82 -9.24
C GLU A 267 -27.41 -12.10 -10.06
N ILE A 268 -27.08 -11.95 -11.35
CA ILE A 268 -26.80 -13.09 -12.25
C ILE A 268 -25.61 -13.89 -11.72
N LEU A 269 -24.49 -13.22 -11.39
CA LEU A 269 -23.29 -13.86 -10.88
C LEU A 269 -23.54 -14.55 -9.53
N LYS A 270 -24.19 -13.85 -8.58
CA LYS A 270 -24.56 -14.44 -7.28
C LYS A 270 -25.50 -15.63 -7.40
N GLY A 271 -26.43 -15.59 -8.37
CA GLY A 271 -27.32 -16.70 -8.68
C GLY A 271 -26.61 -17.99 -9.11
N LYS A 272 -25.36 -17.88 -9.55
CA LYS A 272 -24.46 -19.00 -9.89
C LYS A 272 -23.47 -19.37 -8.77
N GLY A 273 -23.59 -18.76 -7.60
CA GLY A 273 -22.72 -19.01 -6.45
C GLY A 273 -21.35 -18.34 -6.55
N VAL A 274 -21.18 -17.35 -7.45
CA VAL A 274 -19.93 -16.60 -7.58
C VAL A 274 -19.80 -15.60 -6.44
N LYS A 275 -18.59 -15.47 -5.86
CA LYS A 275 -18.25 -14.41 -4.91
C LYS A 275 -18.18 -13.08 -5.67
N VAL A 276 -18.97 -12.09 -5.26
CA VAL A 276 -19.08 -10.82 -5.97
C VAL A 276 -18.96 -9.66 -4.99
N ALA A 277 -18.05 -8.75 -5.29
CA ALA A 277 -18.01 -7.40 -4.73
C ALA A 277 -18.65 -6.40 -5.73
N PHE A 278 -19.21 -5.33 -5.22
CA PHE A 278 -19.81 -4.26 -6.03
C PHE A 278 -19.32 -2.90 -5.52
N THR A 279 -18.94 -2.03 -6.44
CA THR A 279 -18.56 -0.65 -6.13
C THR A 279 -19.22 0.35 -7.08
N ASP A 280 -19.75 1.43 -6.52
CA ASP A 280 -20.24 2.60 -7.25
C ASP A 280 -19.13 3.69 -7.25
N LEU A 281 -18.35 3.77 -8.29
CA LEU A 281 -17.22 4.69 -8.43
C LEU A 281 -17.61 6.18 -8.31
N THR A 282 -18.91 6.49 -8.29
CA THR A 282 -19.43 7.84 -8.08
C THR A 282 -19.72 8.16 -6.61
N ARG A 283 -19.57 7.18 -5.71
CA ARG A 283 -19.95 7.28 -4.29
C ARG A 283 -18.95 6.65 -3.34
N ASP A 284 -18.40 5.49 -3.72
CA ASP A 284 -17.55 4.70 -2.86
C ASP A 284 -16.09 5.15 -2.96
N ASP A 285 -15.24 4.74 -2.03
CA ASP A 285 -13.84 5.07 -2.04
C ASP A 285 -13.11 4.39 -3.22
N MET A 286 -12.41 5.21 -4.00
CA MET A 286 -11.62 4.75 -5.13
C MET A 286 -10.49 3.79 -4.71
N ALA A 287 -9.91 3.98 -3.53
CA ALA A 287 -8.85 3.13 -3.03
C ALA A 287 -9.33 1.70 -2.70
N GLU A 288 -10.56 1.58 -2.20
CA GLU A 288 -11.25 0.30 -2.00
C GLU A 288 -11.54 -0.38 -3.34
N ALA A 289 -12.05 0.38 -4.30
CA ALA A 289 -12.33 -0.15 -5.64
C ALA A 289 -11.07 -0.71 -6.33
N ILE A 290 -9.93 -0.04 -6.15
CA ILE A 290 -8.64 -0.49 -6.68
C ILE A 290 -8.19 -1.78 -5.98
N GLU A 291 -8.24 -1.83 -4.65
CA GLU A 291 -7.81 -3.03 -3.92
C GLU A 291 -8.65 -4.25 -4.29
N ASP A 292 -9.96 -4.09 -4.41
CA ASP A 292 -10.88 -5.16 -4.84
C ASP A 292 -10.63 -5.60 -6.29
N ALA A 293 -10.27 -4.68 -7.20
CA ALA A 293 -9.90 -5.05 -8.56
C ALA A 293 -8.67 -5.98 -8.58
N PHE A 294 -7.68 -5.72 -7.74
CA PHE A 294 -6.51 -6.59 -7.61
C PHE A 294 -6.80 -7.87 -6.81
N ARG A 295 -7.73 -7.83 -5.88
CA ARG A 295 -8.12 -8.98 -5.05
C ARG A 295 -8.77 -10.09 -5.87
N TYR A 296 -9.74 -9.74 -6.73
CA TYR A 296 -10.53 -10.72 -7.46
C TYR A 296 -9.91 -11.09 -8.82
N SER A 297 -10.18 -12.34 -9.24
CA SER A 297 -9.69 -12.87 -10.52
C SER A 297 -10.36 -12.24 -11.74
N LYS A 298 -11.53 -11.61 -11.58
CA LYS A 298 -12.34 -11.07 -12.67
C LYS A 298 -12.90 -9.69 -12.32
N LEU A 299 -13.09 -8.88 -13.36
CA LEU A 299 -13.63 -7.53 -13.26
C LEU A 299 -14.76 -7.34 -14.28
N VAL A 300 -15.88 -6.80 -13.87
CA VAL A 300 -16.90 -6.25 -14.76
C VAL A 300 -16.93 -4.74 -14.58
N ILE A 301 -16.77 -4.00 -15.65
CA ILE A 301 -16.86 -2.53 -15.66
C ILE A 301 -18.14 -2.11 -16.38
N ALA A 302 -18.92 -1.25 -15.73
CA ALA A 302 -20.20 -0.75 -16.24
C ALA A 302 -20.22 0.78 -16.23
N ALA A 303 -20.24 1.43 -17.40
CA ALA A 303 -20.19 2.88 -17.47
C ALA A 303 -21.10 3.49 -18.53
N ALA A 304 -21.53 4.73 -18.27
CA ALA A 304 -22.24 5.54 -19.24
C ALA A 304 -21.27 6.22 -20.22
N SER A 305 -21.73 6.46 -21.44
CA SER A 305 -21.07 7.34 -22.40
C SER A 305 -21.24 8.79 -21.96
N TYR A 306 -20.17 9.57 -22.04
CA TYR A 306 -20.14 10.96 -21.65
C TYR A 306 -19.10 11.73 -22.49
N ASP A 307 -19.45 12.92 -22.98
CA ASP A 307 -18.57 13.79 -23.77
C ASP A 307 -17.82 13.08 -24.92
N GLY A 308 -18.48 12.13 -25.58
CA GLY A 308 -17.88 11.35 -26.67
C GLY A 308 -16.90 10.27 -26.22
N GLY A 309 -16.80 10.00 -24.91
CA GLY A 309 -15.96 9.00 -24.27
C GLY A 309 -16.69 8.20 -23.20
N VAL A 310 -15.96 7.77 -22.17
CA VAL A 310 -16.49 7.12 -20.98
C VAL A 310 -16.69 8.13 -19.85
N PHE A 311 -17.66 7.91 -18.98
CA PHE A 311 -17.94 8.76 -17.84
C PHE A 311 -16.72 8.86 -16.89
N PRO A 312 -16.27 10.08 -16.50
CA PRO A 312 -14.99 10.33 -15.84
C PRO A 312 -14.62 9.46 -14.63
N PRO A 313 -15.53 9.11 -13.71
CA PRO A 313 -15.13 8.23 -12.59
C PRO A 313 -14.63 6.85 -13.03
N MET A 314 -15.16 6.31 -14.12
CA MET A 314 -14.66 5.05 -14.70
C MET A 314 -13.33 5.26 -15.41
N GLU A 315 -13.15 6.38 -16.10
CA GLU A 315 -11.88 6.72 -16.76
C GLU A 315 -10.75 6.84 -15.71
N ASP A 316 -10.99 7.56 -14.61
CA ASP A 316 -10.03 7.69 -13.50
C ASP A 316 -9.69 6.33 -12.89
N PHE A 317 -10.70 5.49 -12.61
CA PHE A 317 -10.50 4.14 -12.09
C PHE A 317 -9.59 3.30 -13.00
N LEU A 318 -9.87 3.24 -14.29
CA LEU A 318 -9.08 2.46 -15.25
C LEU A 318 -7.65 3.00 -15.41
N ASN A 319 -7.47 4.32 -15.44
CA ASN A 319 -6.15 4.93 -15.51
C ASN A 319 -5.34 4.62 -14.24
N ARG A 320 -5.94 4.69 -13.06
CA ARG A 320 -5.29 4.30 -11.80
C ARG A 320 -4.88 2.82 -11.80
N LEU A 321 -5.73 1.93 -12.28
CA LEU A 321 -5.38 0.51 -12.45
C LEU A 321 -4.14 0.35 -13.35
N GLY A 322 -4.13 1.04 -14.51
CA GLY A 322 -3.00 1.01 -15.43
C GLY A 322 -1.70 1.51 -14.80
N HIS A 323 -1.74 2.62 -14.05
CA HIS A 323 -0.58 3.17 -13.34
C HIS A 323 -0.01 2.21 -12.28
N LYS A 324 -0.85 1.32 -11.73
CA LYS A 324 -0.47 0.31 -10.73
C LYS A 324 -0.15 -1.06 -11.33
N ALA A 325 0.01 -1.12 -12.67
CA ALA A 325 0.37 -2.33 -13.41
C ALA A 325 -0.68 -3.47 -13.29
N TYR A 326 -1.97 -3.12 -13.26
CA TYR A 326 -3.06 -4.09 -13.26
C TYR A 326 -2.93 -5.09 -14.41
N GLN A 327 -3.00 -6.37 -14.10
CA GLN A 327 -2.75 -7.46 -15.03
C GLN A 327 -3.31 -8.79 -14.55
N LYS A 328 -3.24 -9.84 -15.39
CA LYS A 328 -3.65 -11.21 -15.06
C LYS A 328 -5.13 -11.33 -14.65
N ARG A 329 -5.99 -10.57 -15.29
CA ARG A 329 -7.42 -10.56 -14.97
C ARG A 329 -8.26 -10.73 -16.23
N LYS A 330 -9.47 -11.27 -16.05
CA LYS A 330 -10.47 -11.32 -17.09
C LYS A 330 -11.50 -10.21 -16.89
N VAL A 331 -11.82 -9.46 -17.98
CA VAL A 331 -12.61 -8.25 -17.89
C VAL A 331 -13.82 -8.32 -18.80
N GLY A 332 -15.03 -8.10 -18.24
CA GLY A 332 -16.29 -7.92 -18.94
C GLY A 332 -16.71 -6.45 -19.01
N ILE A 333 -17.36 -6.04 -20.10
CA ILE A 333 -17.73 -4.65 -20.35
C ILE A 333 -19.24 -4.52 -20.54
N ILE A 334 -19.81 -3.57 -19.80
CA ILE A 334 -21.21 -3.09 -19.94
C ILE A 334 -21.15 -1.60 -20.22
N GLU A 335 -21.75 -1.15 -21.32
CA GLU A 335 -21.86 0.28 -21.62
C GLU A 335 -23.32 0.73 -21.67
N ASN A 336 -23.53 2.02 -21.45
CA ASN A 336 -24.85 2.65 -21.62
C ASN A 336 -24.71 3.96 -22.39
N GLY A 337 -25.57 4.16 -23.41
CA GLY A 337 -25.62 5.40 -24.18
C GLY A 337 -26.88 5.47 -25.04
N SER A 338 -27.67 6.54 -24.87
CA SER A 338 -29.01 6.66 -25.46
C SER A 338 -28.99 6.68 -26.99
N TRP A 339 -28.13 7.50 -27.61
CA TRP A 339 -28.08 7.70 -29.08
C TRP A 339 -26.77 7.25 -29.72
N ALA A 340 -25.66 7.29 -28.98
CA ALA A 340 -24.32 6.92 -29.47
C ALA A 340 -23.51 6.30 -28.33
N PRO A 341 -23.71 5.01 -27.96
CA PRO A 341 -22.88 4.36 -26.96
C PRO A 341 -21.43 4.26 -27.47
N VAL A 342 -20.49 4.85 -26.73
CA VAL A 342 -19.06 4.88 -27.05
C VAL A 342 -18.16 4.53 -25.87
N ALA A 343 -18.77 4.33 -24.69
CA ALA A 343 -18.03 4.05 -23.46
C ALA A 343 -17.20 2.75 -23.58
N ALA A 344 -17.74 1.71 -24.18
CA ALA A 344 -17.03 0.44 -24.36
C ALA A 344 -15.75 0.60 -25.17
N LYS A 345 -15.82 1.38 -26.27
CA LYS A 345 -14.64 1.69 -27.09
C LYS A 345 -13.56 2.41 -26.27
N SER A 346 -13.95 3.41 -25.48
CA SER A 346 -13.03 4.18 -24.64
C SER A 346 -12.42 3.31 -23.52
N MET A 347 -13.25 2.53 -22.81
CA MET A 347 -12.77 1.61 -21.79
C MET A 347 -11.80 0.58 -22.35
N LYS A 348 -12.14 -0.03 -23.50
CA LYS A 348 -11.27 -0.99 -24.16
C LYS A 348 -9.93 -0.37 -24.57
N ALA A 349 -9.92 0.85 -25.10
CA ALA A 349 -8.69 1.54 -25.46
C ALA A 349 -7.74 1.74 -24.25
N ILE A 350 -8.27 1.99 -23.07
CA ILE A 350 -7.45 2.07 -21.85
C ILE A 350 -6.97 0.69 -21.42
N LEU A 351 -7.85 -0.30 -21.40
CA LEU A 351 -7.49 -1.69 -21.02
C LEU A 351 -6.44 -2.30 -21.97
N ASP A 352 -6.48 -2.01 -23.26
CA ASP A 352 -5.52 -2.48 -24.25
C ASP A 352 -4.08 -1.96 -24.02
N THR A 353 -3.89 -0.95 -23.17
CA THR A 353 -2.57 -0.48 -22.74
C THR A 353 -1.98 -1.33 -21.60
N MET A 354 -2.80 -2.14 -20.93
CA MET A 354 -2.40 -3.01 -19.84
C MET A 354 -2.02 -4.40 -20.38
N LYS A 355 -1.06 -5.05 -19.75
CA LYS A 355 -0.61 -6.37 -20.19
C LYS A 355 -1.36 -7.50 -19.49
N ASP A 356 -1.38 -8.67 -20.11
CA ASP A 356 -1.92 -9.92 -19.54
C ASP A 356 -3.40 -9.80 -19.09
N LEU A 357 -4.19 -8.95 -19.75
CA LEU A 357 -5.65 -8.92 -19.59
C LEU A 357 -6.34 -9.76 -20.66
N THR A 358 -7.39 -10.48 -20.26
CA THR A 358 -8.31 -11.15 -21.16
C THR A 358 -9.61 -10.37 -21.17
N ILE A 359 -9.87 -9.60 -22.23
CA ILE A 359 -11.12 -8.85 -22.37
C ILE A 359 -12.14 -9.75 -23.06
N CYS A 360 -13.35 -9.88 -22.49
CA CYS A 360 -14.43 -10.63 -23.10
C CYS A 360 -14.83 -10.04 -24.46
N ASP A 361 -15.12 -10.89 -25.44
CA ASP A 361 -15.61 -10.46 -26.76
C ASP A 361 -17.04 -9.91 -26.67
N THR A 362 -17.85 -10.48 -25.76
CA THR A 362 -19.22 -10.03 -25.50
C THR A 362 -19.20 -8.68 -24.77
N VAL A 363 -19.74 -7.65 -25.43
CA VAL A 363 -20.01 -6.34 -24.85
C VAL A 363 -21.52 -6.15 -24.69
N VAL A 364 -21.98 -5.79 -23.50
CA VAL A 364 -23.39 -5.46 -23.27
C VAL A 364 -23.60 -3.97 -23.52
N SER A 365 -24.32 -3.61 -24.59
CA SER A 365 -24.61 -2.21 -24.97
C SER A 365 -26.06 -1.87 -24.68
N ILE A 366 -26.28 -1.07 -23.66
CA ILE A 366 -27.62 -0.65 -23.19
C ILE A 366 -27.94 0.73 -23.75
N LYS A 367 -29.18 0.92 -24.19
CA LYS A 367 -29.72 2.23 -24.61
C LYS A 367 -30.68 2.77 -23.56
N SER A 368 -30.13 3.57 -22.63
CA SER A 368 -30.83 4.16 -21.47
C SER A 368 -31.32 3.11 -20.48
N THR A 369 -32.57 2.68 -20.57
CA THR A 369 -33.17 1.69 -19.67
C THR A 369 -32.93 0.27 -20.15
N MET A 370 -32.50 -0.59 -19.25
CA MET A 370 -32.27 -2.02 -19.50
C MET A 370 -33.58 -2.74 -19.92
N LYS A 371 -33.45 -3.67 -20.86
CA LYS A 371 -34.55 -4.49 -21.43
C LYS A 371 -34.20 -5.97 -21.37
N ASP A 372 -35.17 -6.85 -21.66
CA ASP A 372 -34.95 -8.30 -21.63
C ASP A 372 -33.81 -8.78 -22.55
N ALA A 373 -33.66 -8.12 -23.70
CA ALA A 373 -32.55 -8.43 -24.62
C ALA A 373 -31.18 -8.11 -23.99
N ASP A 374 -31.09 -7.05 -23.18
CA ASP A 374 -29.86 -6.68 -22.48
C ASP A 374 -29.53 -7.70 -21.37
N VAL A 375 -30.57 -8.24 -20.70
CA VAL A 375 -30.40 -9.32 -19.71
C VAL A 375 -29.88 -10.60 -20.40
N ALA A 376 -30.37 -10.93 -21.60
CA ALA A 376 -29.87 -12.05 -22.38
C ALA A 376 -28.39 -11.85 -22.74
N ALA A 377 -28.00 -10.63 -23.15
CA ALA A 377 -26.59 -10.29 -23.41
C ALA A 377 -25.72 -10.37 -22.14
N MET A 378 -26.25 -9.97 -20.97
CA MET A 378 -25.54 -10.14 -19.68
C MET A 378 -25.28 -11.61 -19.34
N ASN A 379 -26.25 -12.50 -19.61
CA ASN A 379 -26.05 -13.93 -19.41
C ASN A 379 -24.99 -14.52 -20.38
N ALA A 380 -24.87 -13.97 -21.59
CA ALA A 380 -23.80 -14.36 -22.50
C ALA A 380 -22.44 -13.87 -22.01
N LEU A 381 -22.35 -12.61 -21.54
CA LEU A 381 -21.15 -12.07 -20.95
C LEU A 381 -20.71 -12.86 -19.70
N ASP A 382 -21.63 -13.16 -18.81
CA ASP A 382 -21.39 -13.96 -17.61
C ASP A 382 -20.83 -15.36 -17.96
N TYR A 383 -21.42 -16.04 -18.95
CA TYR A 383 -20.93 -17.34 -19.42
C TYR A 383 -19.49 -17.26 -19.96
N GLU A 384 -19.17 -16.22 -20.72
CA GLU A 384 -17.82 -15.98 -21.22
C GLU A 384 -16.85 -15.65 -20.11
N LEU A 385 -17.26 -14.77 -19.17
CA LEU A 385 -16.43 -14.30 -18.05
C LEU A 385 -16.02 -15.45 -17.13
N LEU A 386 -16.91 -16.41 -16.89
CA LEU A 386 -16.69 -17.52 -15.95
C LEU A 386 -15.98 -18.74 -16.57
N LYS A 387 -15.84 -18.81 -17.90
CA LYS A 387 -14.98 -19.81 -18.56
C LYS A 387 -13.51 -19.56 -18.29
#